data_16bfa6742e9c1f566a9b8ebfb4eb60cb
#
_entry.id   16bfa6742e9c1f566a9b8ebfb4eb60cb
#
_cell.length_a   1.000
_cell.length_b   1.000
_cell.length_c   1.000
_cell.angle_alpha   90.00
_cell.angle_beta   90.00
_cell.angle_gamma   90.00
#
_symmetry.space_group_name_H-M   'P 1'
#
loop_
_entity.id
_entity.type
_entity.pdbx_description
1 polymer ?
#
loop_
_entity_poly.entity_id
_entity_poly.type
_entity_poly.pdbx_seq_one_letter_code
_entity_poly.pdbx_strand_id
1 'polypeptide(L)'
;MNNLIKQIEITNFRSIKHTIIDCSSYNLFCGQNDVGKSNVLKALNLFFNQETDFQTPFNFFTDYNKYALAEAQSSKKGKQFIRIKVTFNTPRSYKSIPNQTFYIEKTYDRNDRSGSGTTRYSEDSTIARTSISRLYNQIRYVYIPALKGKEVVQYLLGLLGEQQLIGQKQIDELNQHINEKTQNLTGLLNESNIGINVTFGLPTLLRDFWQQLSVGTNYEYIEKITQQISKKKGAEVDLNPKLYQIPLTMRGDGIKSKFLPPILKWLQNNNQSMIFIWGIDEPENSLEFRAAEALSTLFCDEYAKTTQIFATSHSMAFINPRETAKVKPTIFRTMRSKYGETEFRNIDDLFKDSQSTELLEEIGALEIQQKLISTFREQIDAQIKAKQTFEAQVKDLQDKIEKLKKPLVITEGKTDIKHIKKAQEKLGITDVDFEQIDENNQPSGEDDLKKLLAYLSKIPHANKIIGLFDRDQESTIKDIEKDHQDYKNYGNNVFAFCIPVPQFRINNGQTKISIEYLYTDDEIKTPLENGCRLFFGTEFIGPSMRHNIDRNLTLKKIDGKGNDKIIENNGGQAVFDIDDQNVLAKKDDFAESILHDKIQISVQSWENFRPIFDKIKRICEL
;
A
#
# COMPACT_ATOMS: atom_id res chain seq x y z
N MET A 1 -31.84 -10.32 3.41
CA MET A 1 -32.09 -10.46 4.86
C MET A 1 -30.99 -11.35 5.43
N ASN A 2 -30.00 -10.77 6.07
CA ASN A 2 -28.81 -11.53 6.47
C ASN A 2 -28.90 -12.11 7.89
N ASN A 3 -30.05 -11.96 8.54
CA ASN A 3 -30.30 -12.47 9.89
C ASN A 3 -31.75 -12.98 9.97
N LEU A 4 -32.01 -14.12 9.33
CA LEU A 4 -33.34 -14.73 9.32
C LEU A 4 -33.64 -15.45 10.65
N ILE A 5 -32.66 -16.26 11.15
CA ILE A 5 -32.74 -16.90 12.46
C ILE A 5 -32.31 -15.88 13.51
N LYS A 6 -33.24 -15.52 14.40
CA LYS A 6 -33.01 -14.59 15.50
C LYS A 6 -32.47 -15.28 16.73
N GLN A 7 -33.02 -16.47 17.07
CA GLN A 7 -32.68 -17.21 18.29
C GLN A 7 -32.86 -18.69 18.08
N ILE A 8 -32.00 -19.48 18.70
CA ILE A 8 -32.08 -20.96 18.74
C ILE A 8 -32.18 -21.40 20.20
N GLU A 9 -33.18 -22.22 20.53
CA GLU A 9 -33.29 -22.88 21.81
C GLU A 9 -33.21 -24.39 21.60
N ILE A 10 -32.23 -25.05 22.27
CA ILE A 10 -31.98 -26.47 22.14
C ILE A 10 -32.12 -27.12 23.51
N THR A 11 -32.88 -28.20 23.60
CA THR A 11 -33.07 -28.96 24.83
C THR A 11 -32.83 -30.45 24.59
N ASN A 12 -31.98 -31.07 25.42
CA ASN A 12 -31.68 -32.49 25.47
C ASN A 12 -31.08 -33.10 24.18
N PHE A 13 -30.28 -32.33 23.44
CA PHE A 13 -29.65 -32.81 22.22
C PHE A 13 -28.15 -33.04 22.43
N ARG A 14 -27.72 -34.30 22.29
CA ARG A 14 -26.33 -34.76 22.47
C ARG A 14 -25.71 -34.25 23.79
N SER A 15 -24.66 -33.45 23.75
CA SER A 15 -24.06 -32.88 24.96
C SER A 15 -24.77 -31.63 25.47
N ILE A 16 -25.73 -31.08 24.72
CA ILE A 16 -26.49 -29.89 25.10
C ILE A 16 -27.72 -30.32 25.92
N LYS A 17 -27.78 -29.96 27.20
CA LYS A 17 -28.97 -30.18 28.04
C LYS A 17 -29.99 -29.11 27.82
N HIS A 18 -29.60 -27.85 27.92
CA HIS A 18 -30.42 -26.70 27.57
C HIS A 18 -29.56 -25.51 27.22
N THR A 19 -29.89 -24.81 26.13
CA THR A 19 -29.22 -23.58 25.75
C THR A 19 -30.13 -22.69 24.94
N ILE A 20 -29.91 -21.37 25.05
CA ILE A 20 -30.55 -20.34 24.24
C ILE A 20 -29.44 -19.49 23.62
N ILE A 21 -29.46 -19.32 22.31
CA ILE A 21 -28.42 -18.61 21.54
C ILE A 21 -29.09 -17.52 20.72
N ASP A 22 -28.76 -16.27 21.00
CA ASP A 22 -29.15 -15.12 20.19
C ASP A 22 -28.24 -15.03 18.97
N CYS A 23 -28.82 -15.03 17.79
CA CYS A 23 -28.10 -15.16 16.53
C CYS A 23 -27.94 -13.83 15.81
N SER A 24 -26.80 -13.68 15.13
CA SER A 24 -26.50 -12.60 14.20
C SER A 24 -26.39 -13.13 12.76
N SER A 25 -25.95 -12.27 11.84
CA SER A 25 -25.68 -12.69 10.45
C SER A 25 -24.50 -13.66 10.33
N TYR A 26 -23.54 -13.60 11.26
CA TYR A 26 -22.42 -14.52 11.33
C TYR A 26 -22.18 -14.96 12.77
N ASN A 27 -22.39 -16.25 13.05
CA ASN A 27 -22.27 -16.86 14.37
C ASN A 27 -21.12 -17.84 14.36
N LEU A 28 -20.14 -17.67 15.25
CA LEU A 28 -18.96 -18.52 15.36
C LEU A 28 -18.87 -19.17 16.72
N PHE A 29 -18.82 -20.50 16.74
CA PHE A 29 -18.66 -21.30 17.96
C PHE A 29 -17.22 -21.75 18.10
N CYS A 30 -16.53 -21.28 19.13
CA CYS A 30 -15.12 -21.60 19.39
C CYS A 30 -14.94 -22.34 20.73
N GLY A 31 -13.83 -23.05 20.89
CA GLY A 31 -13.48 -23.78 22.10
C GLY A 31 -12.63 -25.01 21.78
N GLN A 32 -12.26 -25.76 22.81
CA GLN A 32 -11.45 -26.98 22.68
C GLN A 32 -12.16 -28.05 21.82
N ASN A 33 -11.37 -29.04 21.38
CA ASN A 33 -11.95 -30.19 20.69
C ASN A 33 -12.86 -30.98 21.64
N ASP A 34 -13.89 -31.60 21.08
CA ASP A 34 -14.84 -32.45 21.81
C ASP A 34 -15.70 -31.78 22.90
N VAL A 35 -15.75 -30.43 22.95
CA VAL A 35 -16.64 -29.70 23.88
C VAL A 35 -18.08 -29.56 23.36
N GLY A 36 -18.36 -30.00 22.13
CA GLY A 36 -19.68 -29.98 21.55
C GLY A 36 -20.00 -28.79 20.64
N LYS A 37 -19.00 -28.07 20.11
CA LYS A 37 -19.18 -26.96 19.16
C LYS A 37 -20.15 -27.27 18.01
N SER A 38 -19.90 -28.41 17.34
CA SER A 38 -20.66 -28.84 16.16
C SER A 38 -22.12 -29.21 16.47
N ASN A 39 -22.47 -29.41 17.75
CA ASN A 39 -23.83 -29.85 18.10
C ASN A 39 -24.91 -28.80 17.83
N VAL A 40 -24.58 -27.50 17.82
CA VAL A 40 -25.50 -26.45 17.38
C VAL A 40 -25.81 -26.57 15.88
N LEU A 41 -24.75 -26.76 15.05
CA LEU A 41 -24.91 -26.95 13.61
C LEU A 41 -25.69 -28.21 13.29
N LYS A 42 -25.44 -29.29 14.03
CA LYS A 42 -26.12 -30.58 13.90
C LYS A 42 -27.59 -30.52 14.38
N ALA A 43 -27.87 -29.73 15.42
CA ALA A 43 -29.27 -29.47 15.84
C ALA A 43 -30.04 -28.71 14.75
N LEU A 44 -29.42 -27.72 14.10
CA LEU A 44 -30.01 -27.05 12.95
C LEU A 44 -30.19 -28.00 11.75
N ASN A 45 -29.22 -28.91 11.53
CA ASN A 45 -29.31 -29.92 10.48
C ASN A 45 -30.52 -30.85 10.73
N LEU A 46 -30.72 -31.32 11.96
CA LEU A 46 -31.89 -32.09 12.34
C LEU A 46 -33.18 -31.27 12.13
N PHE A 47 -33.19 -30.02 12.52
CA PHE A 47 -34.34 -29.15 12.41
C PHE A 47 -34.78 -28.92 10.96
N PHE A 48 -33.83 -28.65 10.05
CA PHE A 48 -34.15 -28.32 8.65
C PHE A 48 -34.18 -29.55 7.73
N ASN A 49 -33.20 -30.44 7.88
CA ASN A 49 -32.94 -31.54 6.95
C ASN A 49 -33.33 -32.93 7.47
N GLN A 50 -33.74 -33.06 8.75
CA GLN A 50 -34.10 -34.34 9.41
C GLN A 50 -32.88 -35.29 9.55
N GLU A 51 -31.67 -34.72 9.49
CA GLU A 51 -30.39 -35.40 9.64
C GLU A 51 -29.63 -34.84 10.84
N THR A 52 -28.95 -35.69 11.61
CA THR A 52 -28.19 -35.25 12.78
C THR A 52 -26.72 -35.02 12.49
N ASP A 53 -26.19 -35.64 11.45
CA ASP A 53 -24.87 -35.38 10.89
C ASP A 53 -24.99 -35.37 9.36
N PHE A 54 -23.92 -35.15 8.66
CA PHE A 54 -23.94 -35.14 7.20
C PHE A 54 -24.40 -36.49 6.65
N GLN A 55 -25.50 -36.50 5.92
CA GLN A 55 -26.17 -37.69 5.38
C GLN A 55 -26.44 -38.81 6.42
N THR A 56 -26.60 -38.44 7.68
CA THR A 56 -26.82 -39.36 8.77
C THR A 56 -28.23 -39.15 9.32
N PRO A 57 -29.11 -40.12 9.21
CA PRO A 57 -30.48 -40.00 9.71
C PRO A 57 -30.52 -39.88 11.24
N PHE A 58 -31.57 -39.23 11.72
CA PHE A 58 -31.85 -39.09 13.14
C PHE A 58 -31.95 -40.42 13.85
N ASN A 59 -31.31 -40.52 15.03
CA ASN A 59 -31.49 -41.65 15.95
C ASN A 59 -31.63 -41.16 17.39
N PHE A 60 -32.84 -41.27 17.93
CA PHE A 60 -33.15 -40.78 19.27
C PHE A 60 -32.16 -41.25 20.34
N PHE A 61 -31.77 -42.52 20.32
CA PHE A 61 -30.92 -43.10 21.36
C PHE A 61 -29.48 -42.58 21.34
N THR A 62 -28.97 -42.25 20.17
CA THR A 62 -27.60 -41.68 20.04
C THR A 62 -27.63 -40.16 20.25
N ASP A 63 -28.69 -39.50 19.85
CA ASP A 63 -28.80 -38.06 19.84
C ASP A 63 -29.44 -37.45 21.10
N TYR A 64 -30.12 -38.27 21.93
CA TYR A 64 -30.67 -37.85 23.21
C TYR A 64 -29.55 -37.60 24.24
N ASN A 65 -29.65 -36.50 24.99
CA ASN A 65 -28.69 -36.12 26.00
C ASN A 65 -28.56 -37.16 27.10
N LYS A 66 -27.31 -37.61 27.38
CA LYS A 66 -27.04 -38.69 28.33
C LYS A 66 -27.23 -38.28 29.80
N TYR A 67 -27.05 -37.01 30.12
CA TYR A 67 -27.34 -36.49 31.47
C TYR A 67 -28.81 -36.44 31.73
N ALA A 68 -29.61 -35.96 30.76
CA ALA A 68 -31.04 -35.99 30.84
C ALA A 68 -31.62 -37.43 30.88
N LEU A 69 -30.92 -38.39 30.22
CA LEU A 69 -31.27 -39.82 30.31
C LEU A 69 -31.09 -40.35 31.74
N ALA A 70 -29.93 -40.04 32.35
CA ALA A 70 -29.65 -40.47 33.73
C ALA A 70 -30.69 -39.89 34.73
N GLU A 71 -31.02 -38.59 34.58
CA GLU A 71 -32.05 -37.93 35.39
C GLU A 71 -33.44 -38.59 35.21
N ALA A 72 -33.83 -38.85 33.97
CA ALA A 72 -35.10 -39.49 33.67
C ALA A 72 -35.23 -40.92 34.24
N GLN A 73 -34.09 -41.66 34.26
CA GLN A 73 -34.03 -42.96 34.86
C GLN A 73 -34.14 -42.93 36.39
N SER A 74 -33.56 -41.89 37.01
CA SER A 74 -33.65 -41.75 38.48
C SER A 74 -35.03 -41.30 38.97
N SER A 75 -35.79 -40.53 38.17
CA SER A 75 -37.02 -39.90 38.57
C SER A 75 -38.32 -40.71 38.27
N LYS A 76 -38.21 -41.89 37.65
CA LYS A 76 -39.32 -42.82 37.28
C LYS A 76 -40.48 -42.25 36.42
N LYS A 77 -40.54 -40.95 36.12
CA LYS A 77 -41.65 -40.30 35.40
C LYS A 77 -41.27 -39.24 34.35
N GLY A 78 -40.00 -39.11 34.00
CA GLY A 78 -39.57 -38.07 33.02
C GLY A 78 -39.91 -38.43 31.58
N LYS A 79 -40.63 -37.53 30.87
CA LYS A 79 -40.77 -37.65 29.41
C LYS A 79 -39.45 -37.44 28.76
N GLN A 80 -39.00 -38.38 27.93
CA GLN A 80 -37.77 -38.28 27.16
C GLN A 80 -38.07 -37.65 25.82
N PHE A 81 -37.52 -36.45 25.56
CA PHE A 81 -37.70 -35.73 24.33
C PHE A 81 -36.49 -34.86 24.02
N ILE A 82 -36.27 -34.63 22.76
CA ILE A 82 -35.36 -33.58 22.24
C ILE A 82 -36.26 -32.45 21.73
N ARG A 83 -35.94 -31.22 22.06
CA ARG A 83 -36.68 -30.06 21.56
C ARG A 83 -35.75 -29.06 20.94
N ILE A 84 -36.05 -28.63 19.72
CA ILE A 84 -35.36 -27.56 19.00
C ILE A 84 -36.38 -26.53 18.60
N LYS A 85 -36.21 -25.31 19.10
CA LYS A 85 -37.08 -24.17 18.76
C LYS A 85 -36.22 -23.10 18.11
N VAL A 86 -36.65 -22.69 16.92
CA VAL A 86 -35.98 -21.65 16.14
C VAL A 86 -36.91 -20.46 15.99
N THR A 87 -36.47 -19.30 16.45
CA THR A 87 -37.18 -18.03 16.31
C THR A 87 -36.63 -17.29 15.10
N PHE A 88 -37.53 -16.89 14.22
CA PHE A 88 -37.19 -16.20 12.97
C PHE A 88 -37.62 -14.74 13.02
N ASN A 89 -36.88 -13.88 12.32
CA ASN A 89 -37.34 -12.55 11.96
C ASN A 89 -38.28 -12.64 10.78
N THR A 90 -39.44 -11.99 10.88
CA THR A 90 -40.47 -12.01 9.82
C THR A 90 -40.00 -11.15 8.64
N PRO A 91 -39.86 -11.72 7.43
CA PRO A 91 -39.51 -10.93 6.25
C PRO A 91 -40.66 -9.94 5.91
N ARG A 92 -40.31 -8.73 5.52
CA ARG A 92 -41.28 -7.66 5.18
C ARG A 92 -42.27 -8.05 4.10
N SER A 93 -41.94 -9.01 3.25
CA SER A 93 -42.83 -9.55 2.21
C SER A 93 -43.96 -10.44 2.75
N TYR A 94 -43.83 -10.96 3.97
CA TYR A 94 -44.78 -11.88 4.59
C TYR A 94 -45.77 -11.15 5.53
N LYS A 95 -46.60 -10.28 4.94
CA LYS A 95 -47.55 -9.43 5.67
C LYS A 95 -48.63 -10.20 6.44
N SER A 96 -48.88 -11.47 6.10
CA SER A 96 -49.84 -12.37 6.77
C SER A 96 -49.33 -12.94 8.10
N ILE A 97 -48.03 -12.75 8.42
CA ILE A 97 -47.47 -13.06 9.73
C ILE A 97 -47.52 -11.76 10.55
N PRO A 98 -48.35 -11.70 11.63
CA PRO A 98 -48.68 -10.43 12.29
C PRO A 98 -47.52 -9.87 13.09
N ASN A 99 -46.65 -10.73 13.63
CA ASN A 99 -45.57 -10.34 14.52
C ASN A 99 -44.24 -10.13 13.79
N GLN A 100 -43.37 -9.27 14.33
CA GLN A 100 -42.03 -9.06 13.80
C GLN A 100 -41.16 -10.32 13.88
N THR A 101 -41.48 -11.24 14.77
CA THR A 101 -40.83 -12.54 14.93
C THR A 101 -41.83 -13.63 15.13
N PHE A 102 -41.52 -14.82 14.63
CA PHE A 102 -42.29 -16.05 14.87
C PHE A 102 -41.34 -17.18 15.19
N TYR A 103 -41.84 -18.26 15.81
CA TYR A 103 -41.04 -19.44 16.03
C TYR A 103 -41.66 -20.69 15.44
N ILE A 104 -40.79 -21.66 15.14
CA ILE A 104 -41.12 -23.04 14.85
C ILE A 104 -40.41 -23.88 15.90
N GLU A 105 -41.14 -24.74 16.59
CA GLU A 105 -40.62 -25.68 17.59
C GLU A 105 -40.88 -27.11 17.08
N LYS A 106 -39.80 -27.90 17.08
CA LYS A 106 -39.87 -29.33 16.78
C LYS A 106 -39.51 -30.14 18.00
N THR A 107 -40.34 -31.10 18.36
CA THR A 107 -40.13 -32.04 19.48
C THR A 107 -40.00 -33.44 18.93
N TYR A 108 -38.91 -34.10 19.25
CA TYR A 108 -38.58 -35.46 18.83
C TYR A 108 -38.65 -36.36 20.06
N ASP A 109 -39.42 -37.43 19.98
CA ASP A 109 -39.54 -38.39 21.05
C ASP A 109 -38.91 -39.76 20.66
N ARG A 110 -38.95 -40.70 21.57
CA ARG A 110 -38.39 -42.05 21.40
C ARG A 110 -39.00 -42.83 20.23
N ASN A 111 -40.21 -42.48 19.82
CA ASN A 111 -40.95 -43.19 18.75
C ASN A 111 -40.71 -42.54 17.38
N ASP A 112 -40.11 -41.34 17.34
CA ASP A 112 -39.81 -40.68 16.10
C ASP A 112 -38.61 -41.35 15.42
N ARG A 113 -38.87 -42.05 14.33
CA ARG A 113 -37.88 -42.73 13.49
C ARG A 113 -37.53 -41.94 12.25
N SER A 114 -38.36 -40.92 11.92
CA SER A 114 -38.20 -40.15 10.68
C SER A 114 -37.34 -38.92 10.85
N GLY A 115 -37.10 -38.45 12.08
CA GLY A 115 -36.48 -37.18 12.33
C GLY A 115 -37.32 -35.97 11.96
N SER A 116 -38.62 -36.15 11.67
CA SER A 116 -39.49 -35.04 11.33
C SER A 116 -39.95 -34.24 12.54
N GLY A 117 -40.11 -34.92 13.69
CA GLY A 117 -40.55 -34.31 14.94
C GLY A 117 -42.02 -33.84 14.92
N THR A 118 -42.57 -33.62 16.10
CA THR A 118 -43.87 -32.93 16.23
C THR A 118 -43.64 -31.43 16.14
N THR A 119 -44.28 -30.78 15.17
CA THR A 119 -44.08 -29.33 14.90
C THR A 119 -45.13 -28.48 15.58
N ARG A 120 -44.72 -27.42 16.26
CA ARG A 120 -45.56 -26.37 16.85
C ARG A 120 -45.13 -25.00 16.31
N TYR A 121 -46.11 -24.16 16.01
CA TYR A 121 -45.87 -22.79 15.54
C TYR A 121 -46.26 -21.77 16.61
N SER A 122 -45.67 -20.58 16.58
CA SER A 122 -46.03 -19.45 17.46
C SER A 122 -47.41 -18.90 17.18
N GLU A 123 -47.89 -19.07 15.96
CA GLU A 123 -49.16 -18.49 15.47
C GLU A 123 -50.25 -19.56 15.39
N ASP A 124 -51.44 -19.22 15.87
CA ASP A 124 -52.57 -20.13 15.85
C ASP A 124 -53.45 -19.96 14.60
N SER A 125 -53.39 -18.83 13.93
CA SER A 125 -54.11 -18.56 12.69
C SER A 125 -53.68 -19.50 11.56
N THR A 126 -54.62 -20.13 10.87
CA THR A 126 -54.33 -20.99 9.71
C THR A 126 -53.61 -20.26 8.59
N ILE A 127 -53.95 -18.99 8.35
CA ILE A 127 -53.31 -18.15 7.32
C ILE A 127 -51.84 -17.89 7.68
N ALA A 128 -51.57 -17.55 8.95
CA ALA A 128 -50.22 -17.31 9.42
C ALA A 128 -49.38 -18.60 9.38
N ARG A 129 -49.93 -19.75 9.81
CA ARG A 129 -49.27 -21.08 9.74
C ARG A 129 -48.92 -21.47 8.30
N THR A 130 -49.84 -21.26 7.35
CA THR A 130 -49.59 -21.52 5.93
C THR A 130 -48.45 -20.66 5.40
N SER A 131 -48.40 -19.38 5.78
CA SER A 131 -47.34 -18.45 5.38
C SER A 131 -45.98 -18.81 6.01
N ILE A 132 -45.97 -19.22 7.27
CA ILE A 132 -44.78 -19.72 7.96
C ILE A 132 -44.26 -21.00 7.27
N SER A 133 -45.16 -21.96 6.97
CA SER A 133 -44.76 -23.18 6.27
C SER A 133 -44.19 -22.91 4.88
N ARG A 134 -44.77 -21.94 4.15
CA ARG A 134 -44.27 -21.53 2.84
C ARG A 134 -42.86 -20.93 2.96
N LEU A 135 -42.62 -20.04 3.94
CA LEU A 135 -41.30 -19.47 4.20
C LEU A 135 -40.28 -20.55 4.62
N TYR A 136 -40.72 -21.46 5.51
CA TYR A 136 -39.86 -22.57 5.95
C TYR A 136 -39.39 -23.44 4.77
N ASN A 137 -40.29 -23.76 3.83
CA ASN A 137 -39.97 -24.55 2.63
C ASN A 137 -39.04 -23.82 1.64
N GLN A 138 -38.91 -22.49 1.76
CA GLN A 138 -37.93 -21.72 0.99
C GLN A 138 -36.55 -21.67 1.65
N ILE A 139 -36.40 -22.13 2.90
CA ILE A 139 -35.13 -22.14 3.59
C ILE A 139 -34.35 -23.40 3.20
N ARG A 140 -33.13 -23.21 2.74
CA ARG A 140 -32.16 -24.29 2.49
C ARG A 140 -31.01 -24.16 3.49
N TYR A 141 -31.00 -24.98 4.51
CA TYR A 141 -29.88 -25.13 5.42
C TYR A 141 -28.86 -26.08 4.82
N VAL A 142 -27.64 -25.60 4.54
CA VAL A 142 -26.56 -26.42 3.98
C VAL A 142 -25.54 -26.69 5.08
N TYR A 143 -25.46 -27.94 5.51
CA TYR A 143 -24.50 -28.39 6.50
C TYR A 143 -23.24 -28.97 5.83
N ILE A 144 -22.07 -28.40 6.14
CA ILE A 144 -20.76 -28.87 5.68
C ILE A 144 -20.00 -29.37 6.91
N PRO A 145 -19.68 -30.68 7.00
CA PRO A 145 -18.94 -31.24 8.13
C PRO A 145 -17.46 -30.85 8.11
N ALA A 146 -16.77 -31.03 9.23
CA ALA A 146 -15.33 -30.73 9.36
C ALA A 146 -14.48 -31.56 8.39
N LEU A 147 -14.80 -32.84 8.22
CA LEU A 147 -14.16 -33.71 7.24
C LEU A 147 -14.87 -33.58 5.88
N LYS A 148 -14.13 -33.01 4.93
CA LYS A 148 -14.67 -32.68 3.60
C LYS A 148 -14.37 -33.80 2.59
N GLY A 149 -14.94 -34.98 2.83
CA GLY A 149 -14.82 -36.14 1.94
C GLY A 149 -15.38 -35.88 0.54
N LYS A 150 -15.22 -36.84 -0.37
CA LYS A 150 -15.78 -36.75 -1.73
C LYS A 150 -17.30 -36.62 -1.72
N GLU A 151 -17.96 -37.17 -0.70
CA GLU A 151 -19.42 -37.16 -0.51
C GLU A 151 -19.95 -35.74 -0.34
N VAL A 152 -19.21 -34.88 0.37
CA VAL A 152 -19.59 -33.45 0.56
C VAL A 152 -19.52 -32.71 -0.77
N VAL A 153 -18.46 -32.95 -1.55
CA VAL A 153 -18.34 -32.36 -2.88
C VAL A 153 -19.47 -32.86 -3.77
N GLN A 154 -19.74 -34.16 -3.76
CA GLN A 154 -20.83 -34.76 -4.54
C GLN A 154 -22.20 -34.21 -4.16
N TYR A 155 -22.47 -34.04 -2.86
CA TYR A 155 -23.70 -33.43 -2.37
C TYR A 155 -23.91 -32.00 -2.88
N LEU A 156 -22.87 -31.15 -2.76
CA LEU A 156 -22.97 -29.77 -3.25
C LEU A 156 -23.19 -29.71 -4.76
N LEU A 157 -22.50 -30.58 -5.46
CA LEU A 157 -22.68 -30.72 -6.86
C LEU A 157 -24.10 -31.29 -7.15
N GLY A 158 -24.69 -32.19 -6.32
CA GLY A 158 -26.10 -32.63 -6.39
C GLY A 158 -27.10 -31.48 -6.31
N LEU A 159 -26.82 -30.50 -5.48
CA LEU A 159 -27.64 -29.28 -5.43
C LEU A 159 -27.57 -28.45 -6.73
N LEU A 160 -26.49 -28.54 -7.51
CA LEU A 160 -26.39 -27.96 -8.85
C LEU A 160 -27.29 -28.71 -9.84
N GLY A 161 -27.34 -30.04 -9.76
CA GLY A 161 -28.10 -30.89 -10.66
C GLY A 161 -29.62 -30.81 -10.45
N GLU A 162 -30.08 -30.54 -9.26
CA GLU A 162 -31.51 -30.30 -8.95
C GLU A 162 -32.07 -29.05 -9.67
N GLN A 163 -31.23 -28.13 -10.06
CA GLN A 163 -31.57 -26.93 -10.83
C GLN A 163 -31.58 -27.22 -12.33
N GLN A 164 -32.54 -27.97 -12.80
CA GLN A 164 -32.75 -28.34 -14.20
C GLN A 164 -32.03 -27.45 -15.23
N LEU A 165 -31.14 -28.09 -16.04
CA LEU A 165 -30.45 -27.50 -17.17
C LEU A 165 -29.29 -26.50 -16.85
N ILE A 166 -28.20 -27.02 -16.38
CA ILE A 166 -26.95 -26.26 -16.43
C ILE A 166 -26.45 -26.26 -17.88
N GLY A 167 -26.71 -25.18 -18.60
CA GLY A 167 -26.13 -24.94 -19.92
C GLY A 167 -24.65 -24.52 -19.83
N GLN A 168 -23.93 -24.56 -20.96
CA GLN A 168 -22.51 -24.17 -21.02
C GLN A 168 -22.26 -22.79 -20.42
N LYS A 169 -23.17 -21.84 -20.63
CA LYS A 169 -23.05 -20.47 -20.08
C LYS A 169 -22.98 -20.43 -18.56
N GLN A 170 -23.81 -21.20 -17.86
CA GLN A 170 -23.80 -21.25 -16.40
C GLN A 170 -22.55 -21.96 -15.85
N ILE A 171 -22.01 -22.94 -16.60
CA ILE A 171 -20.74 -23.59 -16.30
C ILE A 171 -19.59 -22.59 -16.43
N ASP A 172 -19.59 -21.78 -17.48
CA ASP A 172 -18.57 -20.77 -17.72
C ASP A 172 -18.62 -19.67 -16.65
N GLU A 173 -19.83 -19.21 -16.27
CA GLU A 173 -20.06 -18.26 -15.16
C GLU A 173 -19.59 -18.83 -13.81
N LEU A 174 -19.84 -20.11 -13.52
CA LEU A 174 -19.33 -20.77 -12.31
C LEU A 174 -17.81 -20.87 -12.33
N ASN A 175 -17.22 -21.24 -13.44
CA ASN A 175 -15.77 -21.30 -13.61
C ASN A 175 -15.13 -19.93 -13.38
N GLN A 176 -15.69 -18.89 -14.00
CA GLN A 176 -15.20 -17.52 -13.82
C GLN A 176 -15.30 -17.10 -12.36
N HIS A 177 -16.45 -17.32 -11.71
CA HIS A 177 -16.66 -16.96 -10.30
C HIS A 177 -15.68 -17.69 -9.37
N ILE A 178 -15.48 -19.00 -9.56
CA ILE A 178 -14.55 -19.77 -8.75
C ILE A 178 -13.11 -19.26 -8.98
N ASN A 179 -12.72 -19.04 -10.23
CA ASN A 179 -11.38 -18.56 -10.56
C ASN A 179 -11.09 -17.18 -9.97
N GLU A 180 -12.03 -16.23 -10.07
CA GLU A 180 -11.89 -14.90 -9.47
C GLU A 180 -11.69 -14.97 -7.95
N LYS A 181 -12.47 -15.81 -7.27
CA LYS A 181 -12.39 -15.95 -5.80
C LYS A 181 -11.17 -16.73 -5.35
N THR A 182 -10.75 -17.73 -6.11
CA THR A 182 -9.55 -18.51 -5.78
C THR A 182 -8.25 -17.79 -6.15
N GLN A 183 -8.23 -16.91 -7.17
CA GLN A 183 -7.09 -16.05 -7.46
C GLN A 183 -6.78 -15.09 -6.30
N ASN A 184 -7.79 -14.54 -5.65
CA ASN A 184 -7.59 -13.72 -4.45
C ASN A 184 -7.04 -14.53 -3.26
N LEU A 185 -7.38 -15.82 -3.16
CA LEU A 185 -6.82 -16.75 -2.18
C LEU A 185 -5.41 -17.23 -2.56
N THR A 186 -5.13 -17.40 -3.86
CA THR A 186 -3.82 -17.83 -4.37
C THR A 186 -2.81 -16.69 -4.48
N GLY A 187 -3.25 -15.44 -4.62
CA GLY A 187 -2.36 -14.28 -4.58
C GLY A 187 -1.57 -14.15 -3.26
N LEU A 188 -2.11 -14.71 -2.17
CA LEU A 188 -1.44 -14.82 -0.87
C LEU A 188 -0.57 -16.10 -0.74
N LEU A 189 -0.68 -17.04 -1.68
CA LEU A 189 0.03 -18.33 -1.68
C LEU A 189 1.11 -18.42 -2.77
N ASN A 190 1.45 -17.31 -3.42
CA ASN A 190 2.30 -17.24 -4.62
C ASN A 190 3.79 -17.57 -4.41
N GLU A 191 4.17 -18.26 -3.37
CA GLU A 191 5.47 -18.95 -3.33
C GLU A 191 5.44 -20.36 -3.97
N SER A 192 4.25 -20.92 -4.20
CA SER A 192 4.08 -22.15 -4.97
C SER A 192 3.28 -21.88 -6.24
N ASN A 193 3.93 -21.97 -7.40
CA ASN A 193 3.42 -21.78 -8.76
C ASN A 193 2.28 -22.77 -9.14
N ILE A 194 1.22 -22.88 -8.36
CA ILE A 194 0.07 -23.73 -8.67
C ILE A 194 -1.05 -22.85 -9.21
N GLY A 195 -1.10 -22.66 -10.51
CA GLY A 195 -2.26 -22.12 -11.21
C GLY A 195 -3.40 -23.15 -11.15
N ILE A 196 -4.51 -22.80 -10.52
CA ILE A 196 -5.69 -23.65 -10.41
C ILE A 196 -6.70 -23.18 -11.45
N ASN A 197 -6.83 -23.92 -12.54
CA ASN A 197 -7.92 -23.74 -13.50
C ASN A 197 -8.99 -24.80 -13.21
N VAL A 198 -10.19 -24.36 -12.88
CA VAL A 198 -11.36 -25.25 -12.75
C VAL A 198 -12.05 -25.30 -14.08
N THR A 199 -12.08 -26.49 -14.69
CA THR A 199 -12.80 -26.71 -15.94
C THR A 199 -13.91 -27.72 -15.70
N PHE A 200 -15.11 -27.39 -16.21
CA PHE A 200 -16.25 -28.31 -16.24
C PHE A 200 -16.43 -28.82 -17.67
N GLY A 201 -16.53 -30.14 -17.83
CA GLY A 201 -17.00 -30.72 -19.08
C GLY A 201 -18.53 -30.72 -19.13
N LEU A 202 -19.13 -30.66 -20.34
CA LEU A 202 -20.57 -30.87 -20.52
C LEU A 202 -20.91 -32.34 -20.23
N PRO A 203 -21.77 -32.60 -19.25
CA PRO A 203 -22.15 -33.97 -18.94
C PRO A 203 -23.18 -34.48 -19.93
N THR A 204 -22.99 -35.68 -20.43
CA THR A 204 -24.00 -36.43 -21.18
C THR A 204 -25.06 -37.01 -20.23
N LEU A 205 -24.71 -37.24 -18.97
CA LEU A 205 -25.57 -37.68 -17.87
C LEU A 205 -25.12 -37.00 -16.57
N LEU A 206 -26.04 -36.66 -15.69
CA LEU A 206 -25.76 -36.06 -14.36
C LEU A 206 -24.68 -36.83 -13.56
N ARG A 207 -24.64 -38.16 -13.72
CA ARG A 207 -23.68 -39.04 -13.07
C ARG A 207 -22.23 -38.77 -13.52
N ASP A 208 -22.03 -38.37 -14.78
CA ASP A 208 -20.70 -38.16 -15.37
C ASP A 208 -20.18 -36.75 -15.06
N PHE A 209 -21.08 -35.78 -14.78
CA PHE A 209 -20.74 -34.43 -14.37
C PHE A 209 -19.88 -34.40 -13.09
N TRP A 210 -20.20 -35.28 -12.14
CA TRP A 210 -19.47 -35.38 -10.86
C TRP A 210 -18.02 -35.84 -11.00
N GLN A 211 -17.73 -36.59 -12.04
CA GLN A 211 -16.39 -37.07 -12.31
C GLN A 211 -15.55 -36.05 -13.07
N GLN A 212 -16.18 -35.03 -13.63
CA GLN A 212 -15.54 -34.05 -14.52
C GLN A 212 -15.17 -32.73 -13.85
N LEU A 213 -15.66 -32.44 -12.63
CA LEU A 213 -15.17 -31.30 -11.87
C LEU A 213 -13.72 -31.55 -11.48
N SER A 214 -12.81 -30.91 -12.18
CA SER A 214 -11.39 -31.11 -11.97
C SER A 214 -10.67 -29.78 -11.76
N VAL A 215 -9.62 -29.84 -10.96
CA VAL A 215 -8.73 -28.71 -10.69
C VAL A 215 -7.45 -28.97 -11.47
N GLY A 216 -7.18 -28.14 -12.48
CA GLY A 216 -5.95 -28.23 -13.26
C GLY A 216 -4.71 -27.95 -12.40
N THR A 217 -3.61 -28.62 -12.72
CA THR A 217 -2.27 -28.23 -12.25
C THR A 217 -1.76 -27.08 -13.11
N ASN A 218 -0.75 -26.35 -12.62
CA ASN A 218 -0.13 -25.28 -13.40
C ASN A 218 0.43 -25.84 -14.72
N TYR A 219 -0.30 -25.58 -15.79
CA TYR A 219 0.02 -26.09 -17.13
C TYR A 219 1.40 -25.58 -17.61
N GLU A 220 1.74 -24.33 -17.35
CA GLU A 220 3.04 -23.76 -17.71
C GLU A 220 4.23 -24.48 -17.06
N TYR A 221 4.05 -24.91 -15.79
CA TYR A 221 5.09 -25.67 -15.09
C TYR A 221 5.27 -27.05 -15.69
N ILE A 222 4.15 -27.73 -15.97
CA ILE A 222 4.17 -29.05 -16.62
C ILE A 222 4.76 -28.93 -18.03
N GLU A 223 4.37 -27.91 -18.78
CA GLU A 223 4.90 -27.63 -20.11
C GLU A 223 6.43 -27.40 -20.09
N LYS A 224 6.93 -26.58 -19.16
CA LYS A 224 8.38 -26.37 -18.99
C LYS A 224 9.14 -27.64 -18.65
N ILE A 225 8.63 -28.46 -17.73
CA ILE A 225 9.26 -29.76 -17.38
C ILE A 225 9.21 -30.70 -18.58
N THR A 226 8.06 -30.77 -19.24
CA THR A 226 7.86 -31.65 -20.38
C THR A 226 8.78 -31.28 -21.55
N GLN A 227 8.93 -29.98 -21.86
CA GLN A 227 9.87 -29.50 -22.87
C GLN A 227 11.33 -29.82 -22.49
N GLN A 228 11.70 -29.76 -21.21
CA GLN A 228 13.04 -30.14 -20.74
C GLN A 228 13.29 -31.66 -20.89
N ILE A 229 12.28 -32.48 -20.59
CA ILE A 229 12.36 -33.94 -20.75
C ILE A 229 12.38 -34.33 -22.21
N SER A 230 11.54 -33.71 -23.06
CA SER A 230 11.49 -33.95 -24.50
C SER A 230 12.81 -33.61 -25.18
N LYS A 231 13.41 -32.45 -24.84
CA LYS A 231 14.73 -32.06 -25.33
C LYS A 231 15.84 -33.06 -24.93
N LYS A 232 15.71 -33.74 -23.80
CA LYS A 232 16.68 -34.74 -23.33
C LYS A 232 16.47 -36.14 -23.95
N LYS A 233 15.22 -36.49 -24.29
CA LYS A 233 14.87 -37.87 -24.74
C LYS A 233 14.40 -37.98 -26.19
N GLY A 234 14.21 -36.86 -26.89
CA GLY A 234 13.73 -36.87 -28.29
C GLY A 234 12.31 -37.45 -28.47
N ALA A 235 11.51 -37.48 -27.38
CA ALA A 235 10.15 -38.02 -27.42
C ALA A 235 9.12 -36.89 -27.49
N GLU A 236 8.16 -37.01 -28.39
CA GLU A 236 6.96 -36.17 -28.39
C GLU A 236 6.11 -36.52 -27.16
N VAL A 237 5.81 -35.50 -26.31
CA VAL A 237 4.95 -35.68 -25.14
C VAL A 237 3.61 -35.02 -25.47
N ASP A 238 2.53 -35.79 -25.29
CA ASP A 238 1.17 -35.26 -25.44
C ASP A 238 0.86 -34.27 -24.33
N LEU A 239 0.77 -32.98 -24.72
CA LEU A 239 0.49 -31.86 -23.83
C LEU A 239 -1.01 -31.56 -23.69
N ASN A 240 -1.88 -32.55 -23.97
CA ASN A 240 -3.32 -32.34 -23.81
C ASN A 240 -3.66 -31.94 -22.34
N PRO A 241 -4.18 -30.70 -22.11
CA PRO A 241 -4.47 -30.22 -20.78
C PRO A 241 -5.41 -31.13 -19.97
N LYS A 242 -6.28 -31.88 -20.67
CA LYS A 242 -7.22 -32.81 -20.03
C LYS A 242 -6.54 -33.96 -19.30
N LEU A 243 -5.34 -34.38 -19.72
CA LEU A 243 -4.60 -35.48 -19.09
C LEU A 243 -4.02 -35.10 -17.71
N TYR A 244 -3.89 -33.80 -17.45
CA TYR A 244 -3.30 -33.30 -16.21
C TYR A 244 -4.35 -32.71 -15.24
N GLN A 245 -5.63 -32.89 -15.53
CA GLN A 245 -6.72 -32.49 -14.66
C GLN A 245 -6.94 -33.54 -13.57
N ILE A 246 -6.99 -33.09 -12.33
CA ILE A 246 -7.30 -33.98 -11.19
C ILE A 246 -8.67 -33.58 -10.64
N PRO A 247 -9.64 -34.52 -10.59
CA PRO A 247 -10.96 -34.23 -10.03
C PRO A 247 -10.87 -33.63 -8.63
N LEU A 248 -11.71 -32.64 -8.33
CA LEU A 248 -11.75 -31.99 -7.01
C LEU A 248 -11.96 -33.02 -5.89
N THR A 249 -12.72 -34.08 -6.16
CA THR A 249 -12.95 -35.20 -5.22
C THR A 249 -11.67 -35.95 -4.83
N MET A 250 -10.64 -35.93 -5.70
CA MET A 250 -9.35 -36.58 -5.46
C MET A 250 -8.29 -35.62 -4.90
N ARG A 251 -8.62 -34.34 -4.73
CA ARG A 251 -7.73 -33.36 -4.13
C ARG A 251 -7.73 -33.46 -2.61
N GLY A 252 -6.67 -32.97 -1.98
CA GLY A 252 -6.58 -32.88 -0.54
C GLY A 252 -7.66 -31.96 0.06
N ASP A 253 -8.00 -32.19 1.32
CA ASP A 253 -9.11 -31.49 1.99
C ASP A 253 -8.91 -29.98 2.09
N GLY A 254 -7.66 -29.51 2.17
CA GLY A 254 -7.36 -28.07 2.13
C GLY A 254 -7.79 -27.40 0.83
N ILE A 255 -7.64 -28.08 -0.33
CA ILE A 255 -8.14 -27.56 -1.60
C ILE A 255 -9.67 -27.57 -1.61
N LYS A 256 -10.31 -28.67 -1.18
CA LYS A 256 -11.75 -28.77 -1.08
C LYS A 256 -12.32 -27.65 -0.19
N SER A 257 -11.70 -27.38 0.96
CA SER A 257 -12.10 -26.30 1.87
C SER A 257 -12.09 -24.92 1.23
N LYS A 258 -11.15 -24.65 0.31
CA LYS A 258 -11.09 -23.39 -0.44
C LYS A 258 -12.22 -23.25 -1.48
N PHE A 259 -12.63 -24.35 -2.10
CA PHE A 259 -13.59 -24.33 -3.21
C PHE A 259 -15.05 -24.41 -2.77
N LEU A 260 -15.34 -25.05 -1.64
CA LEU A 260 -16.72 -25.26 -1.19
C LEU A 260 -17.50 -23.94 -0.97
N PRO A 261 -16.99 -22.92 -0.25
CA PRO A 261 -17.72 -21.68 -0.04
C PRO A 261 -18.02 -20.90 -1.33
N PRO A 262 -17.10 -20.73 -2.30
CA PRO A 262 -17.40 -20.14 -3.60
C PRO A 262 -18.50 -20.88 -4.37
N ILE A 263 -18.50 -22.21 -4.35
CA ILE A 263 -19.56 -23.02 -4.98
C ILE A 263 -20.91 -22.76 -4.31
N LEU A 264 -20.96 -22.76 -2.98
CA LEU A 264 -22.17 -22.43 -2.23
C LEU A 264 -22.69 -21.03 -2.57
N LYS A 265 -21.77 -20.07 -2.68
CA LYS A 265 -22.14 -18.69 -3.01
C LYS A 265 -22.72 -18.58 -4.41
N TRP A 266 -22.15 -19.26 -5.36
CA TRP A 266 -22.66 -19.31 -6.72
C TRP A 266 -24.05 -19.98 -6.76
N LEU A 267 -24.24 -21.12 -6.06
CA LEU A 267 -25.53 -21.79 -5.92
C LEU A 267 -26.62 -20.84 -5.40
N GLN A 268 -26.30 -20.10 -4.35
CA GLN A 268 -27.20 -19.12 -3.76
C GLN A 268 -27.58 -18.00 -4.74
N ASN A 269 -26.60 -17.46 -5.48
CA ASN A 269 -26.83 -16.36 -6.42
C ASN A 269 -27.72 -16.80 -7.60
N ASN A 270 -27.63 -18.05 -8.00
CA ASN A 270 -28.41 -18.61 -9.11
C ASN A 270 -29.76 -19.20 -8.68
N ASN A 271 -30.08 -19.23 -7.38
CA ASN A 271 -31.35 -19.71 -6.84
C ASN A 271 -32.02 -18.64 -5.98
N GLN A 272 -32.60 -17.64 -6.64
CA GLN A 272 -33.24 -16.51 -5.96
C GLN A 272 -34.57 -16.87 -5.25
N SER A 273 -35.12 -18.04 -5.53
CA SER A 273 -36.35 -18.52 -4.87
C SER A 273 -36.12 -19.13 -3.50
N MET A 274 -34.89 -19.46 -3.16
CA MET A 274 -34.50 -20.10 -1.90
C MET A 274 -33.65 -19.16 -1.03
N ILE A 275 -33.77 -19.31 0.27
CA ILE A 275 -32.99 -18.59 1.29
C ILE A 275 -31.98 -19.56 1.85
N PHE A 276 -30.72 -19.34 1.54
CA PHE A 276 -29.64 -20.19 2.02
C PHE A 276 -29.15 -19.76 3.41
N ILE A 277 -28.99 -20.74 4.28
CA ILE A 277 -28.30 -20.60 5.58
C ILE A 277 -27.19 -21.62 5.61
N TRP A 278 -25.98 -21.20 5.97
CA TRP A 278 -24.81 -22.07 5.99
C TRP A 278 -24.47 -22.52 7.40
N GLY A 279 -24.29 -23.83 7.57
CA GLY A 279 -23.71 -24.46 8.74
C GLY A 279 -22.39 -25.10 8.36
N ILE A 280 -21.26 -24.48 8.69
CA ILE A 280 -19.93 -24.95 8.25
C ILE A 280 -19.10 -25.31 9.47
N ASP A 281 -18.78 -26.58 9.58
CA ASP A 281 -17.96 -27.10 10.66
C ASP A 281 -16.48 -27.03 10.28
N GLU A 282 -15.70 -26.33 11.07
CA GLU A 282 -14.26 -26.11 10.89
C GLU A 282 -13.86 -25.77 9.43
N PRO A 283 -14.26 -24.59 8.92
CA PRO A 283 -13.96 -24.18 7.54
C PRO A 283 -12.44 -24.15 7.26
N GLU A 284 -11.61 -23.94 8.28
CA GLU A 284 -10.17 -23.92 8.22
C GLU A 284 -9.51 -25.29 8.17
N ASN A 285 -10.25 -26.37 8.38
CA ASN A 285 -9.66 -27.70 8.48
C ASN A 285 -8.81 -28.03 7.25
N SER A 286 -7.58 -28.51 7.51
CA SER A 286 -6.56 -28.81 6.48
C SER A 286 -6.03 -27.59 5.70
N LEU A 287 -6.27 -26.35 6.17
CA LEU A 287 -5.68 -25.13 5.62
C LEU A 287 -4.48 -24.68 6.44
N GLU A 288 -3.45 -24.19 5.73
CA GLU A 288 -2.40 -23.39 6.38
C GLU A 288 -2.98 -22.07 6.91
N PHE A 289 -2.32 -21.51 7.92
CA PHE A 289 -2.80 -20.32 8.62
C PHE A 289 -3.14 -19.14 7.68
N ARG A 290 -2.26 -18.80 6.72
CA ARG A 290 -2.50 -17.72 5.74
C ARG A 290 -3.74 -17.99 4.87
N ALA A 291 -3.94 -19.25 4.47
CA ALA A 291 -5.12 -19.61 3.69
C ALA A 291 -6.40 -19.56 4.52
N ALA A 292 -6.34 -19.94 5.79
CA ALA A 292 -7.44 -19.81 6.74
C ALA A 292 -7.79 -18.34 6.99
N GLU A 293 -6.80 -17.45 7.08
CA GLU A 293 -6.98 -16.00 7.23
C GLU A 293 -7.66 -15.36 6.01
N ALA A 294 -7.22 -15.75 4.81
CA ALA A 294 -7.84 -15.31 3.56
C ALA A 294 -9.30 -15.81 3.44
N LEU A 295 -9.56 -17.06 3.83
CA LEU A 295 -10.91 -17.63 3.85
C LEU A 295 -11.79 -16.90 4.87
N SER A 296 -11.31 -16.65 6.08
CA SER A 296 -12.00 -15.87 7.11
C SER A 296 -12.38 -14.47 6.61
N THR A 297 -11.47 -13.81 5.87
CA THR A 297 -11.74 -12.52 5.24
C THR A 297 -12.92 -12.59 4.26
N LEU A 298 -12.99 -13.64 3.43
CA LEU A 298 -14.13 -13.84 2.52
C LEU A 298 -15.42 -14.09 3.28
N PHE A 299 -15.39 -14.83 4.39
CA PHE A 299 -16.56 -15.03 5.25
C PHE A 299 -17.10 -13.70 5.77
N CYS A 300 -16.23 -12.84 6.28
CA CYS A 300 -16.61 -11.54 6.84
C CYS A 300 -16.99 -10.52 5.77
N ASP A 301 -16.26 -10.46 4.66
CA ASP A 301 -16.39 -9.36 3.69
C ASP A 301 -17.36 -9.64 2.56
N GLU A 302 -17.67 -10.89 2.29
CA GLU A 302 -18.55 -11.26 1.19
C GLU A 302 -19.73 -12.13 1.63
N TYR A 303 -19.47 -13.28 2.25
CA TYR A 303 -20.51 -14.29 2.44
C TYR A 303 -21.52 -13.87 3.51
N ALA A 304 -21.06 -13.40 4.67
CA ALA A 304 -21.93 -12.98 5.76
C ALA A 304 -22.79 -11.73 5.46
N LYS A 305 -22.46 -10.97 4.41
CA LYS A 305 -23.29 -9.84 3.96
C LYS A 305 -24.63 -10.26 3.40
N THR A 306 -24.72 -11.44 2.82
CA THR A 306 -25.89 -11.88 2.07
C THR A 306 -26.44 -13.21 2.55
N THR A 307 -25.72 -13.90 3.43
CA THR A 307 -26.05 -15.24 3.91
C THR A 307 -25.87 -15.29 5.41
N GLN A 308 -26.81 -15.87 6.13
CA GLN A 308 -26.63 -16.16 7.54
C GLN A 308 -25.76 -17.39 7.71
N ILE A 309 -24.69 -17.26 8.50
CA ILE A 309 -23.66 -18.28 8.66
C ILE A 309 -23.57 -18.70 10.12
N PHE A 310 -23.54 -20.01 10.33
CA PHE A 310 -23.18 -20.67 11.58
C PHE A 310 -21.93 -21.49 11.32
N ALA A 311 -20.82 -21.17 12.01
CA ALA A 311 -19.57 -21.88 11.83
C ALA A 311 -18.98 -22.29 13.17
N THR A 312 -18.24 -23.39 13.19
CA THR A 312 -17.36 -23.73 14.29
C THR A 312 -15.92 -23.47 13.90
N SER A 313 -15.08 -23.10 14.84
CA SER A 313 -13.66 -22.93 14.58
C SER A 313 -12.85 -23.06 15.86
N HIS A 314 -11.63 -23.57 15.72
CA HIS A 314 -10.57 -23.48 16.73
C HIS A 314 -9.41 -22.57 16.26
N SER A 315 -9.48 -22.03 15.05
CA SER A 315 -8.43 -21.21 14.45
C SER A 315 -8.57 -19.73 14.80
N MET A 316 -7.48 -19.13 15.20
CA MET A 316 -7.40 -17.68 15.43
C MET A 316 -7.74 -16.84 14.21
N ALA A 317 -7.53 -17.37 13.00
CA ALA A 317 -7.91 -16.71 11.76
C ALA A 317 -9.40 -16.37 11.68
N PHE A 318 -10.26 -17.21 12.27
CA PHE A 318 -11.71 -17.01 12.33
C PHE A 318 -12.16 -16.32 13.62
N ILE A 319 -11.51 -16.60 14.75
CA ILE A 319 -11.86 -16.05 16.06
C ILE A 319 -11.50 -14.56 16.15
N ASN A 320 -10.39 -14.15 15.54
CA ASN A 320 -9.95 -12.75 15.53
C ASN A 320 -9.79 -12.22 14.10
N PRO A 321 -10.91 -11.96 13.38
CA PRO A 321 -10.85 -11.40 12.05
C PRO A 321 -10.24 -9.99 12.07
N ARG A 322 -9.83 -9.50 10.88
CA ARG A 322 -9.26 -8.15 10.73
C ARG A 322 -10.21 -7.08 11.27
N GLU A 323 -9.64 -6.01 11.84
CA GLU A 323 -10.45 -4.87 12.34
C GLU A 323 -11.31 -4.23 11.25
N THR A 324 -10.83 -4.26 10.00
CA THR A 324 -11.52 -3.72 8.81
C THR A 324 -12.60 -4.65 8.25
N ALA A 325 -12.85 -5.80 8.89
CA ALA A 325 -13.88 -6.75 8.47
C ALA A 325 -15.27 -6.10 8.41
N LYS A 326 -15.99 -6.31 7.29
CA LYS A 326 -17.29 -5.66 7.05
C LYS A 326 -18.42 -6.23 7.91
N VAL A 327 -18.34 -7.53 8.20
CA VAL A 327 -19.25 -8.23 9.12
C VAL A 327 -18.37 -8.99 10.10
N LYS A 328 -18.41 -8.61 11.37
CA LYS A 328 -17.72 -9.35 12.43
C LYS A 328 -18.59 -10.49 12.93
N PRO A 329 -18.02 -11.67 13.22
CA PRO A 329 -18.76 -12.76 13.82
C PRO A 329 -19.18 -12.42 15.25
N THR A 330 -20.40 -12.84 15.64
CA THR A 330 -20.74 -13.01 17.05
C THR A 330 -20.13 -14.31 17.52
N ILE A 331 -19.22 -14.23 18.48
CA ILE A 331 -18.40 -15.36 18.90
C ILE A 331 -18.95 -15.95 20.19
N PHE A 332 -19.20 -17.25 20.17
CA PHE A 332 -19.66 -18.02 21.32
C PHE A 332 -18.55 -18.96 21.79
N ARG A 333 -18.06 -18.74 23.00
CA ARG A 333 -17.19 -19.72 23.66
C ARG A 333 -18.01 -20.94 24.03
N THR A 334 -17.60 -22.09 23.53
CA THR A 334 -18.17 -23.39 23.86
C THR A 334 -17.28 -24.08 24.89
N MET A 335 -17.83 -24.42 26.02
CA MET A 335 -17.11 -25.06 27.13
C MET A 335 -17.93 -26.22 27.71
N ARG A 336 -17.28 -27.05 28.49
CA ARG A 336 -17.98 -28.06 29.30
C ARG A 336 -18.25 -27.48 30.69
N SER A 337 -19.51 -27.61 31.15
CA SER A 337 -19.85 -27.36 32.54
C SER A 337 -19.12 -28.33 33.47
N LYS A 338 -19.10 -28.03 34.75
CA LYS A 338 -18.60 -28.97 35.78
C LYS A 338 -19.29 -30.36 35.78
N TYR A 339 -20.45 -30.46 35.15
CA TYR A 339 -21.20 -31.69 34.98
C TYR A 339 -20.99 -32.35 33.60
N GLY A 340 -20.13 -31.78 32.75
CA GLY A 340 -19.80 -32.29 31.42
C GLY A 340 -20.75 -31.90 30.31
N GLU A 341 -21.77 -31.08 30.57
CA GLU A 341 -22.71 -30.54 29.59
C GLU A 341 -22.06 -29.41 28.77
N THR A 342 -22.51 -29.24 27.54
CA THR A 342 -22.05 -28.13 26.71
C THR A 342 -22.76 -26.84 27.07
N GLU A 343 -21.99 -25.80 27.37
CA GLU A 343 -22.45 -24.43 27.58
C GLU A 343 -21.88 -23.50 26.49
N PHE A 344 -22.68 -22.50 26.11
CA PHE A 344 -22.28 -21.45 25.15
C PHE A 344 -22.37 -20.11 25.85
N ARG A 345 -21.29 -19.31 25.78
CA ARG A 345 -21.26 -17.96 26.30
C ARG A 345 -20.75 -17.00 25.24
N ASN A 346 -21.42 -15.87 25.08
CA ASN A 346 -20.96 -14.83 24.17
C ASN A 346 -19.62 -14.25 24.68
N ILE A 347 -18.64 -14.12 23.80
CA ILE A 347 -17.32 -13.60 24.15
C ILE A 347 -17.38 -12.14 24.62
N ASP A 348 -18.25 -11.31 24.04
CA ASP A 348 -18.42 -9.91 24.45
C ASP A 348 -18.86 -9.78 25.92
N ASP A 349 -19.59 -10.77 26.43
CA ASP A 349 -19.98 -10.84 27.83
C ASP A 349 -18.85 -11.34 28.75
N LEU A 350 -17.94 -12.17 28.22
CA LEU A 350 -16.78 -12.68 28.95
C LEU A 350 -15.71 -11.62 29.18
N PHE A 351 -15.55 -10.66 28.25
CA PHE A 351 -14.59 -9.54 28.44
C PHE A 351 -15.03 -8.55 29.52
N LYS A 352 -16.29 -8.60 29.94
CA LYS A 352 -16.78 -7.79 31.07
C LYS A 352 -16.42 -8.41 32.43
N ASP A 353 -16.20 -9.71 32.47
CA ASP A 353 -15.77 -10.46 33.65
C ASP A 353 -14.28 -10.81 33.54
N SER A 354 -13.55 -10.80 34.65
CA SER A 354 -12.09 -11.04 34.76
C SER A 354 -11.56 -12.41 34.31
N GLN A 355 -12.37 -13.22 33.60
CA GLN A 355 -12.05 -14.58 33.14
C GLN A 355 -11.43 -14.67 31.72
N SER A 356 -10.91 -13.55 31.20
CA SER A 356 -10.28 -13.51 29.86
C SER A 356 -9.02 -14.36 29.74
N THR A 357 -8.31 -14.63 30.84
CA THR A 357 -7.09 -15.45 30.86
C THR A 357 -7.35 -16.92 30.56
N GLU A 358 -8.44 -17.50 31.04
CA GLU A 358 -8.76 -18.92 30.81
C GLU A 358 -9.09 -19.23 29.34
N LEU A 359 -9.73 -18.27 28.62
CA LEU A 359 -9.99 -18.42 27.19
C LEU A 359 -8.69 -18.46 26.39
N LEU A 360 -7.74 -17.62 26.75
CA LEU A 360 -6.42 -17.55 26.12
C LEU A 360 -5.61 -18.84 26.32
N GLU A 361 -5.72 -19.46 27.50
CA GLU A 361 -5.06 -20.73 27.81
C GLU A 361 -5.71 -21.92 27.10
N GLU A 362 -7.04 -21.95 26.96
CA GLU A 362 -7.77 -23.07 26.34
C GLU A 362 -7.67 -23.11 24.81
N ILE A 363 -7.55 -21.97 24.14
CA ILE A 363 -7.50 -21.89 22.66
C ILE A 363 -6.07 -22.03 22.14
N GLY A 364 -5.10 -22.30 23.02
CA GLY A 364 -3.68 -22.31 22.67
C GLY A 364 -3.07 -20.92 22.77
N ALA A 365 -2.86 -20.45 24.00
CA ALA A 365 -2.33 -19.12 24.31
C ALA A 365 -1.06 -18.75 23.52
N LEU A 366 -0.28 -19.76 23.10
CA LEU A 366 0.94 -19.55 22.31
C LEU A 366 0.65 -19.00 20.91
N GLU A 367 -0.38 -19.50 20.22
CA GLU A 367 -0.74 -19.03 18.87
C GLU A 367 -1.37 -17.62 18.93
N ILE A 368 -2.17 -17.35 19.98
CA ILE A 368 -2.74 -16.03 20.21
C ILE A 368 -1.65 -15.02 20.54
N GLN A 369 -0.72 -15.38 21.41
CA GLN A 369 0.41 -14.51 21.75
C GLN A 369 1.32 -14.26 20.56
N GLN A 370 1.61 -15.28 19.75
CA GLN A 370 2.41 -15.11 18.54
C GLN A 370 1.72 -14.21 17.51
N LYS A 371 0.40 -14.33 17.32
CA LYS A 371 -0.35 -13.44 16.42
C LYS A 371 -0.46 -12.02 16.97
N LEU A 372 -0.72 -11.86 18.27
CA LEU A 372 -0.71 -10.54 18.91
C LEU A 372 0.66 -9.88 18.80
N ILE A 373 1.73 -10.63 19.05
CA ILE A 373 3.11 -10.15 18.91
C ILE A 373 3.42 -9.80 17.46
N SER A 374 3.00 -10.61 16.48
CA SER A 374 3.21 -10.31 15.05
C SER A 374 2.41 -9.09 14.61
N THR A 375 1.15 -8.99 15.02
CA THR A 375 0.29 -7.81 14.71
C THR A 375 0.84 -6.54 15.38
N PHE A 376 1.28 -6.62 16.64
CA PHE A 376 1.93 -5.50 17.30
C PHE A 376 3.27 -5.13 16.65
N ARG A 377 4.06 -6.10 16.21
CA ARG A 377 5.30 -5.84 15.45
C ARG A 377 5.00 -5.16 14.12
N GLU A 378 4.03 -5.64 13.35
CA GLU A 378 3.61 -5.00 12.09
C GLU A 378 3.11 -3.56 12.31
N GLN A 379 2.33 -3.32 13.38
CA GLN A 379 1.89 -1.97 13.73
C GLN A 379 3.05 -1.07 14.19
N ILE A 380 3.96 -1.60 14.99
CA ILE A 380 5.16 -0.88 15.43
C ILE A 380 6.05 -0.58 14.23
N ASP A 381 6.29 -1.55 13.34
CA ASP A 381 7.12 -1.36 12.14
C ASP A 381 6.48 -0.35 11.17
N ALA A 382 5.15 -0.37 11.03
CA ALA A 382 4.41 0.62 10.25
C ALA A 382 4.51 2.02 10.87
N GLN A 383 4.40 2.14 12.21
CA GLN A 383 4.58 3.40 12.92
C GLN A 383 6.01 3.91 12.84
N ILE A 384 7.01 3.02 12.97
CA ILE A 384 8.43 3.38 12.82
C ILE A 384 8.71 3.90 11.41
N LYS A 385 8.21 3.20 10.36
CA LYS A 385 8.31 3.67 8.97
C LYS A 385 7.62 5.03 8.77
N ALA A 386 6.41 5.19 9.27
CA ALA A 386 5.68 6.45 9.18
C ALA A 386 6.44 7.59 9.89
N LYS A 387 6.98 7.31 11.08
CA LYS A 387 7.80 8.27 11.83
C LYS A 387 9.07 8.64 11.08
N GLN A 388 9.81 7.66 10.53
CA GLN A 388 11.03 7.91 9.74
C GLN A 388 10.73 8.74 8.49
N THR A 389 9.61 8.45 7.80
CA THR A 389 9.18 9.23 6.63
C THR A 389 8.83 10.66 7.03
N PHE A 390 8.14 10.84 8.15
CA PHE A 390 7.79 12.17 8.67
C PHE A 390 9.03 12.96 9.12
N GLU A 391 9.97 12.32 9.81
CA GLU A 391 11.24 12.94 10.22
C GLU A 391 12.08 13.36 9.01
N ALA A 392 12.12 12.54 7.94
CA ALA A 392 12.78 12.89 6.69
C ALA A 392 12.09 14.09 6.00
N GLN A 393 10.76 14.14 5.98
CA GLN A 393 10.02 15.28 5.44
C GLN A 393 10.23 16.55 6.26
N VAL A 394 10.25 16.46 7.59
CA VAL A 394 10.53 17.59 8.48
C VAL A 394 11.94 18.12 8.24
N LYS A 395 12.93 17.24 8.10
CA LYS A 395 14.31 17.64 7.79
C LYS A 395 14.41 18.32 6.42
N ASP A 396 13.80 17.75 5.38
CA ASP A 396 13.77 18.36 4.04
C ASP A 396 13.10 19.74 4.05
N LEU A 397 12.01 19.90 4.81
CA LEU A 397 11.36 21.19 5.00
C LEU A 397 12.23 22.19 5.79
N GLN A 398 12.93 21.73 6.82
CA GLN A 398 13.87 22.57 7.56
C GLN A 398 15.02 23.03 6.67
N ASP A 399 15.62 22.13 5.89
CA ASP A 399 16.68 22.46 4.94
C ASP A 399 16.19 23.46 3.87
N LYS A 400 14.95 23.31 3.39
CA LYS A 400 14.33 24.27 2.46
C LYS A 400 14.09 25.64 3.11
N ILE A 401 13.65 25.68 4.37
CA ILE A 401 13.46 26.92 5.13
C ILE A 401 14.79 27.62 5.37
N GLU A 402 15.85 26.89 5.70
CA GLU A 402 17.19 27.46 5.86
C GLU A 402 17.73 28.05 4.55
N LYS A 403 17.57 27.33 3.44
CA LYS A 403 17.93 27.86 2.10
C LYS A 403 17.15 29.12 1.75
N LEU A 404 15.87 29.18 2.07
CA LEU A 404 15.05 30.36 1.83
C LEU A 404 15.45 31.58 2.69
N LYS A 405 16.19 31.39 3.78
CA LYS A 405 16.69 32.50 4.61
C LYS A 405 18.03 33.05 4.13
N LYS A 406 18.80 32.28 3.37
CA LYS A 406 20.09 32.73 2.84
C LYS A 406 19.91 33.78 1.75
N PRO A 407 20.76 34.80 1.69
CA PRO A 407 20.72 35.76 0.60
C PRO A 407 21.08 35.07 -0.73
N LEU A 408 20.43 35.48 -1.79
CA LEU A 408 20.71 35.04 -3.16
C LEU A 408 21.57 36.07 -3.86
N VAL A 409 22.79 35.71 -4.26
CA VAL A 409 23.67 36.56 -5.02
C VAL A 409 23.61 36.21 -6.50
N ILE A 410 23.37 37.23 -7.33
CA ILE A 410 23.26 37.12 -8.79
C ILE A 410 24.31 38.03 -9.42
N THR A 411 25.14 37.51 -10.31
CA THR A 411 26.21 38.25 -11.00
C THR A 411 25.82 38.58 -12.44
N GLU A 412 26.55 39.48 -13.11
CA GLU A 412 26.33 39.80 -14.52
C GLU A 412 26.58 38.62 -15.45
N GLY A 413 27.50 37.76 -15.11
CA GLY A 413 27.90 36.62 -15.92
C GLY A 413 28.26 35.39 -15.11
N LYS A 414 28.38 34.26 -15.81
CA LYS A 414 28.71 32.97 -15.22
C LYS A 414 30.15 32.88 -14.71
N THR A 415 31.06 33.73 -15.21
CA THR A 415 32.47 33.75 -14.83
C THR A 415 32.68 34.35 -13.45
N ASP A 416 31.95 35.41 -13.13
CA ASP A 416 32.10 36.19 -11.90
C ASP A 416 31.87 35.35 -10.66
N ILE A 417 30.89 34.50 -10.73
CA ILE A 417 30.53 33.60 -9.61
C ILE A 417 31.64 32.61 -9.28
N LYS A 418 32.44 32.17 -10.28
CA LYS A 418 33.59 31.28 -10.08
C LYS A 418 34.69 31.96 -9.25
N HIS A 419 34.96 33.23 -9.57
CA HIS A 419 35.92 34.04 -8.83
C HIS A 419 35.49 34.26 -7.38
N ILE A 420 34.20 34.58 -7.15
CA ILE A 420 33.64 34.81 -5.82
C ILE A 420 33.68 33.53 -4.96
N LYS A 421 33.27 32.39 -5.54
CA LYS A 421 33.34 31.07 -4.83
C LYS A 421 34.77 30.77 -4.38
N LYS A 422 35.74 30.95 -5.29
CA LYS A 422 37.13 30.64 -4.97
C LYS A 422 37.69 31.60 -3.93
N ALA A 423 37.35 32.89 -4.05
CA ALA A 423 37.77 33.88 -3.06
C ALA A 423 37.17 33.58 -1.66
N GLN A 424 35.93 33.18 -1.57
CA GLN A 424 35.29 32.79 -0.32
C GLN A 424 36.01 31.62 0.34
N GLU A 425 36.36 30.58 -0.47
CA GLU A 425 37.16 29.43 -0.02
C GLU A 425 38.53 29.85 0.50
N LYS A 426 39.27 30.62 -0.28
CA LYS A 426 40.66 31.03 0.03
C LYS A 426 40.75 31.98 1.24
N LEU A 427 39.73 32.84 1.41
CA LEU A 427 39.66 33.74 2.55
C LEU A 427 39.09 33.08 3.82
N GLY A 428 38.59 31.84 3.73
CA GLY A 428 37.99 31.13 4.85
C GLY A 428 36.75 31.83 5.41
N ILE A 429 35.97 32.54 4.56
CA ILE A 429 34.80 33.30 4.97
C ILE A 429 33.64 32.34 5.17
N THR A 430 33.25 32.10 6.43
CA THR A 430 32.18 31.20 6.82
C THR A 430 31.00 31.92 7.44
N ASP A 431 31.14 33.19 7.78
CA ASP A 431 30.12 34.03 8.43
C ASP A 431 29.15 34.70 7.42
N VAL A 432 29.40 34.58 6.14
CA VAL A 432 28.56 35.02 5.03
C VAL A 432 28.24 33.81 4.17
N ASP A 433 27.08 33.17 4.42
CA ASP A 433 26.62 32.06 3.62
C ASP A 433 25.48 32.54 2.70
N PHE A 434 25.64 32.37 1.40
CA PHE A 434 24.69 32.79 0.40
C PHE A 434 24.47 31.74 -0.69
N GLU A 435 23.27 31.72 -1.25
CA GLU A 435 22.94 30.89 -2.41
C GLU A 435 23.29 31.64 -3.71
N GLN A 436 23.47 30.88 -4.76
CA GLN A 436 23.79 31.37 -6.10
C GLN A 436 22.87 30.70 -7.11
N ILE A 437 22.53 31.41 -8.19
CA ILE A 437 21.84 30.81 -9.31
C ILE A 437 22.79 29.87 -10.05
N ASP A 438 22.25 28.76 -10.59
CA ASP A 438 23.00 27.85 -11.45
C ASP A 438 23.69 28.61 -12.60
N GLU A 439 24.92 28.22 -12.95
CA GLU A 439 25.75 28.88 -13.96
C GLU A 439 25.05 29.07 -15.30
N ASN A 440 24.18 28.12 -15.69
CA ASN A 440 23.44 28.18 -16.95
C ASN A 440 22.25 29.13 -16.91
N ASN A 441 21.83 29.56 -15.72
CA ASN A 441 20.70 30.47 -15.50
C ASN A 441 21.13 31.88 -15.11
N GLN A 442 22.45 32.16 -15.05
CA GLN A 442 22.96 33.51 -14.80
C GLN A 442 22.56 34.47 -15.94
N PRO A 443 22.36 35.79 -15.65
CA PRO A 443 22.18 36.79 -16.66
C PRO A 443 23.31 36.78 -17.70
N SER A 444 23.01 37.22 -18.91
CA SER A 444 23.99 37.28 -20.00
C SER A 444 24.60 38.67 -20.14
N GLY A 445 24.65 39.45 -19.07
CA GLY A 445 25.26 40.76 -18.98
C GLY A 445 24.44 41.75 -18.14
N GLU A 446 24.97 43.00 -18.10
CA GLU A 446 24.48 44.10 -17.28
C GLU A 446 22.94 44.38 -17.46
N ASP A 447 22.52 44.51 -18.70
CA ASP A 447 21.12 44.85 -19.02
C ASP A 447 20.13 43.76 -18.57
N ASP A 448 20.54 42.50 -18.69
CA ASP A 448 19.69 41.38 -18.29
C ASP A 448 19.61 41.27 -16.77
N LEU A 449 20.73 41.51 -16.06
CA LEU A 449 20.74 41.57 -14.60
C LEU A 449 19.85 42.72 -14.09
N LYS A 450 19.94 43.92 -14.69
CA LYS A 450 19.08 45.06 -14.34
C LYS A 450 17.60 44.76 -14.52
N LYS A 451 17.22 44.15 -15.65
CA LYS A 451 15.84 43.75 -15.93
C LYS A 451 15.35 42.70 -14.92
N LEU A 452 16.20 41.71 -14.61
CA LEU A 452 15.88 40.65 -13.64
C LEU A 452 15.63 41.27 -12.26
N LEU A 453 16.51 42.11 -11.76
CA LEU A 453 16.37 42.73 -10.44
C LEU A 453 15.12 43.65 -10.39
N ALA A 454 14.85 44.40 -11.44
CA ALA A 454 13.66 45.22 -11.56
C ALA A 454 12.35 44.40 -11.62
N TYR A 455 12.41 43.18 -12.16
CA TYR A 455 11.29 42.25 -12.14
C TYR A 455 11.11 41.65 -10.75
N LEU A 456 12.17 41.12 -10.13
CA LEU A 456 12.16 40.54 -8.81
C LEU A 456 11.68 41.54 -7.75
N SER A 457 12.05 42.80 -7.86
CA SER A 457 11.63 43.85 -6.93
C SER A 457 10.11 44.11 -6.88
N LYS A 458 9.33 43.56 -7.83
CA LYS A 458 7.86 43.68 -7.86
C LYS A 458 7.19 42.61 -7.00
N ILE A 459 7.94 41.61 -6.52
CA ILE A 459 7.43 40.48 -5.77
C ILE A 459 8.08 40.50 -4.39
N PRO A 460 7.35 40.33 -3.28
CA PRO A 460 7.95 40.19 -1.95
C PRO A 460 8.83 38.93 -1.84
N HIS A 461 10.03 39.07 -1.34
CA HIS A 461 10.95 37.97 -1.08
C HIS A 461 11.22 37.80 0.41
N ALA A 462 11.30 36.54 0.88
CA ALA A 462 11.63 36.22 2.26
C ALA A 462 13.13 36.40 2.54
N ASN A 463 13.98 36.18 1.54
CA ASN A 463 15.41 36.35 1.58
C ASN A 463 15.85 37.62 0.87
N LYS A 464 17.09 38.08 1.13
CA LYS A 464 17.70 39.17 0.37
C LYS A 464 18.16 38.67 -0.99
N ILE A 465 17.87 39.42 -2.06
CA ILE A 465 18.40 39.19 -3.41
C ILE A 465 19.37 40.31 -3.72
N ILE A 466 20.60 39.96 -4.08
CA ILE A 466 21.69 40.90 -4.25
C ILE A 466 22.28 40.74 -5.64
N GLY A 467 22.11 41.75 -6.49
CA GLY A 467 22.77 41.83 -7.77
C GLY A 467 24.18 42.39 -7.62
N LEU A 468 25.19 41.72 -8.19
CA LEU A 468 26.55 42.20 -8.25
C LEU A 468 26.93 42.56 -9.67
N PHE A 469 27.23 43.84 -9.88
CA PHE A 469 27.64 44.41 -11.15
C PHE A 469 29.13 44.62 -11.26
N ASP A 470 29.69 44.43 -12.44
CA ASP A 470 30.99 44.97 -12.79
C ASP A 470 30.96 46.50 -12.69
N ARG A 471 32.10 47.12 -12.52
CA ARG A 471 32.23 48.57 -12.39
C ARG A 471 32.80 49.20 -13.65
N ASP A 472 32.49 48.69 -14.82
CA ASP A 472 33.08 49.15 -16.08
C ASP A 472 32.19 50.16 -16.84
N GLN A 473 30.87 50.21 -16.54
CA GLN A 473 29.93 51.14 -17.19
C GLN A 473 29.52 52.27 -16.24
N GLU A 474 29.79 53.52 -16.71
CA GLU A 474 29.50 54.72 -15.90
C GLU A 474 28.01 54.94 -15.62
N SER A 475 27.16 54.53 -16.54
CA SER A 475 25.69 54.61 -16.39
C SER A 475 25.21 53.74 -15.21
N THR A 476 25.76 52.57 -15.07
CA THR A 476 25.43 51.59 -14.01
C THR A 476 25.94 52.04 -12.66
N ILE A 477 27.17 52.52 -12.62
CA ILE A 477 27.77 53.09 -11.41
C ILE A 477 26.90 54.25 -10.89
N LYS A 478 26.50 55.20 -11.75
CA LYS A 478 25.62 56.34 -11.39
C LYS A 478 24.23 55.93 -10.96
N ASP A 479 23.67 54.85 -11.52
CA ASP A 479 22.36 54.35 -11.17
C ASP A 479 22.36 53.61 -9.81
N ILE A 480 23.45 52.85 -9.55
CA ILE A 480 23.59 52.04 -8.32
C ILE A 480 24.09 52.88 -7.16
N GLU A 481 25.08 53.74 -7.38
CA GLU A 481 25.73 54.58 -6.36
C GLU A 481 25.15 56.02 -6.30
N LYS A 482 23.84 56.08 -6.36
CA LYS A 482 23.09 57.36 -6.28
C LYS A 482 22.99 57.84 -4.82
N ASP A 483 22.92 59.16 -4.62
CA ASP A 483 22.66 59.81 -3.34
C ASP A 483 23.65 59.45 -2.22
N HIS A 484 24.93 59.29 -2.55
CA HIS A 484 26.05 58.90 -1.66
C HIS A 484 25.90 57.50 -1.03
N GLN A 485 25.05 56.65 -1.58
CA GLN A 485 24.95 55.23 -1.20
C GLN A 485 25.85 54.41 -2.13
N ASP A 486 26.49 53.38 -1.58
CA ASP A 486 27.34 52.46 -2.33
C ASP A 486 26.58 51.16 -2.73
N TYR A 487 25.25 51.17 -2.63
CA TYR A 487 24.33 50.15 -3.10
C TYR A 487 22.99 50.77 -3.50
N LYS A 488 22.21 50.08 -4.31
CA LYS A 488 20.87 50.45 -4.68
C LYS A 488 19.86 49.48 -4.04
N ASN A 489 18.80 50.02 -3.43
CA ASN A 489 17.67 49.25 -2.93
C ASN A 489 16.52 49.37 -3.95
N TYR A 490 16.14 48.26 -4.58
CA TYR A 490 15.00 48.18 -5.52
C TYR A 490 13.66 47.97 -4.82
N GLY A 491 13.64 47.71 -3.52
CA GLY A 491 12.46 47.30 -2.75
C GLY A 491 12.29 45.77 -2.66
N ASN A 492 11.37 45.31 -1.79
CA ASN A 492 11.03 43.91 -1.60
C ASN A 492 12.23 42.98 -1.37
N ASN A 493 13.23 43.41 -0.60
CA ASN A 493 14.47 42.70 -0.32
C ASN A 493 15.42 42.49 -1.53
N VAL A 494 15.27 43.29 -2.58
CA VAL A 494 16.14 43.27 -3.77
C VAL A 494 17.11 44.43 -3.71
N PHE A 495 18.39 44.14 -3.77
CA PHE A 495 19.49 45.09 -3.68
C PHE A 495 20.49 44.88 -4.82
N ALA A 496 21.34 45.87 -5.06
CA ALA A 496 22.45 45.73 -5.99
C ALA A 496 23.60 46.63 -5.57
N PHE A 497 24.83 46.20 -5.90
CA PHE A 497 26.04 47.03 -5.77
C PHE A 497 27.06 46.73 -6.87
N CYS A 498 27.96 47.66 -7.12
CA CYS A 498 29.10 47.47 -8.02
C CYS A 498 30.28 46.92 -7.24
N ILE A 499 31.12 46.14 -7.93
CA ILE A 499 32.38 45.62 -7.38
C ILE A 499 33.19 46.77 -6.76
N PRO A 500 33.65 46.62 -5.48
CA PRO A 500 34.53 47.61 -4.86
C PRO A 500 35.89 47.69 -5.58
N VAL A 501 36.41 48.89 -5.76
CA VAL A 501 37.73 49.08 -6.40
C VAL A 501 38.86 48.91 -5.39
N PRO A 502 39.82 47.98 -5.61
CA PRO A 502 40.96 47.84 -4.75
C PRO A 502 41.84 49.10 -4.72
N GLN A 503 42.44 49.42 -3.58
CA GLN A 503 43.24 50.64 -3.39
C GLN A 503 44.37 50.78 -4.41
N PHE A 504 45.02 49.68 -4.77
CA PHE A 504 46.10 49.75 -5.78
C PHE A 504 45.61 50.15 -7.17
N ARG A 505 44.36 49.77 -7.53
CA ARG A 505 43.72 50.21 -8.78
C ARG A 505 43.32 51.68 -8.73
N ILE A 506 42.85 52.16 -7.59
CA ILE A 506 42.55 53.61 -7.39
C ILE A 506 43.82 54.43 -7.56
N ASN A 507 44.92 54.01 -6.95
CA ASN A 507 46.21 54.66 -7.04
C ASN A 507 46.75 54.77 -8.49
N ASN A 508 46.37 53.81 -9.33
CA ASN A 508 46.72 53.76 -10.75
C ASN A 508 45.69 54.47 -11.65
N GLY A 509 44.65 55.10 -11.07
CA GLY A 509 43.60 55.78 -11.83
C GLY A 509 42.61 54.81 -12.50
N GLN A 510 42.63 53.52 -12.17
CA GLN A 510 41.81 52.47 -12.74
C GLN A 510 40.55 52.29 -11.86
N THR A 511 39.52 53.09 -12.08
CA THR A 511 38.25 53.03 -11.31
C THR A 511 37.15 52.30 -12.02
N LYS A 512 37.28 51.97 -13.31
CA LYS A 512 36.37 51.21 -14.13
C LYS A 512 36.91 49.80 -14.32
N ILE A 513 36.39 48.85 -13.58
CA ILE A 513 36.95 47.51 -13.48
C ILE A 513 35.87 46.41 -13.63
N SER A 514 36.26 45.28 -14.18
CA SER A 514 35.56 44.00 -14.05
C SER A 514 36.19 43.15 -12.94
N ILE A 515 35.57 42.01 -12.62
CA ILE A 515 35.99 41.18 -11.47
C ILE A 515 37.43 40.72 -11.57
N GLU A 516 37.97 40.51 -12.77
CA GLU A 516 39.35 40.08 -12.98
C GLU A 516 40.38 41.12 -12.49
N TYR A 517 40.02 42.40 -12.44
CA TYR A 517 40.92 43.45 -11.93
C TYR A 517 41.14 43.42 -10.41
N LEU A 518 40.46 42.51 -9.71
CA LEU A 518 40.78 42.25 -8.30
C LEU A 518 42.10 41.51 -8.14
N TYR A 519 42.59 40.87 -9.20
CA TYR A 519 43.94 40.30 -9.27
C TYR A 519 44.97 41.34 -9.75
N THR A 520 46.24 41.05 -9.54
CA THR A 520 47.32 41.88 -10.08
C THR A 520 47.45 41.68 -11.60
N ASP A 521 48.11 42.66 -12.30
CA ASP A 521 48.31 42.55 -13.74
C ASP A 521 49.15 41.33 -14.13
N ASP A 522 50.13 40.94 -13.30
CA ASP A 522 50.97 39.76 -13.54
C ASP A 522 50.15 38.47 -13.41
N GLU A 523 49.25 38.39 -12.42
CA GLU A 523 48.35 37.24 -12.24
C GLU A 523 47.35 37.11 -13.40
N ILE A 524 46.79 38.23 -13.88
CA ILE A 524 45.90 38.26 -15.05
C ILE A 524 46.64 37.78 -16.31
N LYS A 525 47.89 38.14 -16.47
CA LYS A 525 48.73 37.77 -17.63
C LYS A 525 49.34 36.38 -17.53
N THR A 526 49.11 35.64 -16.46
CA THR A 526 49.65 34.30 -16.29
C THR A 526 49.16 33.37 -17.40
N PRO A 527 50.07 32.68 -18.12
CA PRO A 527 49.67 31.72 -19.14
C PRO A 527 48.91 30.53 -18.53
N LEU A 528 47.85 30.11 -19.20
CA LEU A 528 47.07 28.90 -18.89
C LEU A 528 47.85 27.65 -19.35
N GLU A 529 47.40 26.46 -18.96
CA GLU A 529 48.03 25.19 -19.36
C GLU A 529 48.15 25.00 -20.88
N ASN A 530 47.24 25.62 -21.65
CA ASN A 530 47.27 25.60 -23.11
C ASN A 530 48.16 26.67 -23.75
N GLY A 531 48.91 27.43 -22.95
CA GLY A 531 49.78 28.51 -23.41
C GLY A 531 49.03 29.83 -23.71
N CYS A 532 47.70 29.87 -23.68
CA CYS A 532 46.92 31.10 -23.86
C CYS A 532 46.92 31.92 -22.56
N ARG A 533 46.73 33.25 -22.67
CA ARG A 533 46.56 34.16 -21.51
C ARG A 533 45.61 35.31 -21.84
N LEU A 534 45.23 36.03 -20.80
CA LEU A 534 44.53 37.31 -20.97
C LEU A 534 45.52 38.42 -21.31
N PHE A 535 45.07 39.42 -22.07
CA PHE A 535 45.88 40.56 -22.49
C PHE A 535 45.14 41.86 -22.17
N PHE A 536 45.90 42.90 -21.85
CA PHE A 536 45.40 44.28 -21.77
C PHE A 536 45.55 45.01 -23.09
N GLY A 537 44.64 45.90 -23.43
CA GLY A 537 44.77 46.74 -24.62
C GLY A 537 46.04 47.61 -24.63
N THR A 538 46.52 47.98 -23.44
CA THR A 538 47.79 48.77 -23.28
C THR A 538 49.06 48.01 -23.63
N GLU A 539 48.97 46.68 -23.77
CA GLU A 539 50.12 45.86 -24.22
C GLU A 539 50.42 46.05 -25.71
N PHE A 540 49.45 46.62 -26.45
CA PHE A 540 49.58 46.83 -27.89
C PHE A 540 49.77 48.31 -28.19
N ILE A 541 50.87 48.65 -28.92
CA ILE A 541 51.35 49.99 -29.16
C ILE A 541 51.48 50.31 -30.66
N GLY A 542 51.76 51.56 -30.97
CA GLY A 542 52.01 52.03 -32.33
C GLY A 542 50.78 52.67 -32.99
N PRO A 543 50.90 53.20 -34.19
CA PRO A 543 49.81 53.93 -34.85
C PRO A 543 48.56 53.12 -35.12
N SER A 544 48.72 51.80 -35.24
CA SER A 544 47.63 50.84 -35.46
C SER A 544 47.18 50.09 -34.20
N MET A 545 47.95 50.21 -33.09
CA MET A 545 47.75 49.46 -31.84
C MET A 545 47.59 47.92 -32.04
N ARG A 546 48.25 47.37 -33.08
CA ARG A 546 48.13 45.97 -33.46
C ARG A 546 49.29 45.08 -32.99
N HIS A 547 50.39 45.67 -32.59
CA HIS A 547 51.60 44.93 -32.21
C HIS A 547 52.01 45.28 -30.77
N ASN A 548 52.58 44.34 -30.05
CA ASN A 548 53.25 44.65 -28.79
C ASN A 548 54.62 45.31 -29.03
N ILE A 549 55.34 45.73 -27.96
CA ILE A 549 56.65 46.43 -28.03
C ILE A 549 57.65 45.60 -28.82
N ASP A 550 57.74 44.31 -28.58
CA ASP A 550 58.71 43.41 -29.21
C ASP A 550 58.25 42.90 -30.58
N ARG A 551 57.02 43.29 -31.04
CA ARG A 551 56.36 42.84 -32.27
C ARG A 551 56.16 41.32 -32.37
N ASN A 552 56.21 40.61 -31.24
CA ASN A 552 56.01 39.15 -31.15
C ASN A 552 54.56 38.76 -31.11
N LEU A 553 53.67 39.73 -30.86
CA LEU A 553 52.21 39.52 -30.74
C LEU A 553 51.48 40.46 -31.66
N THR A 554 50.46 39.97 -32.35
CA THR A 554 49.61 40.72 -33.26
C THR A 554 48.14 40.63 -32.86
N LEU A 555 47.51 41.76 -32.53
CA LEU A 555 46.08 41.85 -32.25
C LEU A 555 45.31 41.95 -33.57
N LYS A 556 44.44 40.98 -33.79
CA LYS A 556 43.49 40.94 -34.91
C LYS A 556 42.18 41.61 -34.46
N LYS A 557 41.75 42.65 -35.22
CA LYS A 557 40.53 43.43 -34.95
C LYS A 557 40.62 44.26 -33.66
N ILE A 558 40.70 45.53 -33.81
CA ILE A 558 40.71 46.50 -32.72
C ILE A 558 39.30 47.10 -32.65
N ASP A 559 38.59 46.84 -31.60
CA ASP A 559 37.44 47.63 -31.19
C ASP A 559 37.91 48.66 -30.16
N GLY A 560 38.27 49.83 -30.66
CA GLY A 560 38.58 50.95 -29.79
C GLY A 560 40.07 51.16 -29.45
N LYS A 561 40.38 52.38 -29.17
CA LYS A 561 41.68 52.93 -28.78
C LYS A 561 42.27 52.17 -27.61
N GLY A 562 43.56 51.85 -27.71
CA GLY A 562 44.34 51.19 -26.67
C GLY A 562 43.96 51.70 -25.28
N ASN A 563 43.19 50.93 -24.59
CA ASN A 563 42.66 51.26 -23.27
C ASN A 563 43.10 50.18 -22.25
N ASP A 564 42.98 50.49 -21.00
CA ASP A 564 43.30 49.62 -19.90
C ASP A 564 42.40 48.40 -19.75
N LYS A 565 41.57 48.10 -20.76
CA LYS A 565 40.64 46.98 -20.71
C LYS A 565 41.30 45.68 -21.10
N ILE A 566 40.84 44.59 -20.45
CA ILE A 566 41.19 43.24 -20.83
C ILE A 566 40.58 42.96 -22.21
N ILE A 567 41.38 42.41 -23.11
CA ILE A 567 40.92 42.02 -24.44
C ILE A 567 40.08 40.74 -24.33
N GLU A 568 38.88 40.82 -24.81
CA GLU A 568 37.94 39.70 -24.75
C GLU A 568 37.94 38.89 -26.04
N ASN A 569 38.03 37.58 -25.91
CA ASN A 569 37.88 36.64 -27.01
C ASN A 569 36.39 36.46 -27.37
N ASN A 570 35.76 37.55 -27.80
CA ASN A 570 34.38 37.57 -28.24
C ASN A 570 34.27 38.18 -29.65
N GLY A 571 33.55 37.54 -30.53
CA GLY A 571 33.17 38.09 -31.84
C GLY A 571 34.34 38.43 -32.81
N GLY A 572 35.50 37.79 -32.68
CA GLY A 572 36.58 37.90 -33.67
C GLY A 572 37.84 38.64 -33.22
N GLN A 573 37.95 39.00 -31.95
CA GLN A 573 39.22 39.43 -31.38
C GLN A 573 40.13 38.19 -31.18
N ALA A 574 41.41 38.28 -31.54
CA ALA A 574 42.39 37.25 -31.37
C ALA A 574 43.78 37.90 -31.25
N VAL A 575 44.66 37.28 -30.50
CA VAL A 575 46.06 37.66 -30.40
C VAL A 575 46.90 36.52 -30.96
N PHE A 576 47.67 36.80 -32.00
CA PHE A 576 48.53 35.84 -32.67
C PHE A 576 49.99 36.03 -32.23
N ASP A 577 50.66 34.94 -32.02
CA ASP A 577 52.11 34.91 -31.81
C ASP A 577 52.88 34.88 -33.16
N ILE A 578 54.22 34.71 -33.09
CA ILE A 578 55.07 34.65 -34.27
C ILE A 578 54.82 33.41 -35.15
N ASP A 579 54.25 32.37 -34.57
CA ASP A 579 53.92 31.12 -35.26
C ASP A 579 52.43 31.12 -35.77
N ASP A 580 51.81 32.30 -35.77
CA ASP A 580 50.40 32.54 -36.21
C ASP A 580 49.37 31.71 -35.40
N GLN A 581 49.71 31.36 -34.11
CA GLN A 581 48.81 30.69 -33.20
C GLN A 581 48.04 31.72 -32.36
N ASN A 582 46.72 31.48 -32.18
CA ASN A 582 45.94 32.34 -31.31
C ASN A 582 46.23 32.03 -29.83
N VAL A 583 46.81 32.96 -29.12
CA VAL A 583 47.23 32.86 -27.72
C VAL A 583 46.31 33.64 -26.76
N LEU A 584 45.18 34.17 -27.25
CA LEU A 584 44.18 34.86 -26.42
C LEU A 584 43.27 33.88 -25.70
N ALA A 585 43.32 33.83 -24.39
CA ALA A 585 42.44 33.05 -23.54
C ALA A 585 41.03 33.65 -23.50
N LYS A 586 40.03 32.83 -23.23
CA LYS A 586 38.70 33.31 -22.85
C LYS A 586 38.70 33.62 -21.35
N LYS A 587 37.89 34.60 -20.94
CA LYS A 587 37.67 34.89 -19.50
C LYS A 587 37.16 33.66 -18.73
N ASP A 588 36.34 32.81 -19.36
CA ASP A 588 35.85 31.58 -18.77
C ASP A 588 36.99 30.57 -18.48
N ASP A 589 37.92 30.40 -19.43
CA ASP A 589 39.09 29.51 -19.24
C ASP A 589 39.99 30.02 -18.09
N PHE A 590 40.12 31.33 -17.94
CA PHE A 590 40.86 31.94 -16.84
C PHE A 590 40.12 31.73 -15.51
N ALA A 591 38.84 31.96 -15.46
CA ALA A 591 38.02 31.72 -14.26
C ALA A 591 38.04 30.26 -13.82
N GLU A 592 37.94 29.30 -14.76
CA GLU A 592 38.06 27.86 -14.51
C GLU A 592 39.43 27.51 -13.95
N SER A 593 40.51 28.10 -14.50
CA SER A 593 41.86 27.85 -14.03
C SER A 593 42.10 28.36 -12.60
N ILE A 594 41.46 29.45 -12.22
CA ILE A 594 41.43 29.98 -10.86
C ILE A 594 40.62 29.06 -9.94
N LEU A 595 39.43 28.67 -10.36
CA LEU A 595 38.53 27.81 -9.58
C LEU A 595 39.25 26.49 -9.19
N HIS A 596 40.04 25.93 -10.11
CA HIS A 596 40.74 24.66 -9.94
C HIS A 596 42.19 24.78 -9.47
N ASP A 597 42.59 25.94 -8.93
CA ASP A 597 43.98 26.21 -8.41
C ASP A 597 45.11 25.99 -9.44
N LYS A 598 44.81 26.11 -10.74
CA LYS A 598 45.82 25.97 -11.81
C LYS A 598 46.69 27.22 -11.98
N ILE A 599 46.24 28.34 -11.47
CA ILE A 599 46.98 29.60 -11.40
C ILE A 599 47.21 29.93 -9.93
N GLN A 600 48.47 30.25 -9.58
CA GLN A 600 48.79 30.71 -8.23
C GLN A 600 48.42 32.18 -8.07
N ILE A 601 47.49 32.46 -7.16
CA ILE A 601 47.05 33.79 -6.81
C ILE A 601 47.58 34.16 -5.43
N SER A 602 48.09 35.35 -5.28
CA SER A 602 48.63 35.87 -4.03
C SER A 602 47.55 36.08 -2.96
N VAL A 603 47.91 35.94 -1.70
CA VAL A 603 47.00 36.22 -0.59
C VAL A 603 46.46 37.66 -0.67
N GLN A 604 47.29 38.61 -1.11
CA GLN A 604 46.90 40.01 -1.26
C GLN A 604 45.79 40.19 -2.31
N SER A 605 45.83 39.44 -3.41
CA SER A 605 44.76 39.48 -4.43
C SER A 605 43.45 38.87 -3.92
N TRP A 606 43.51 37.81 -3.10
CA TRP A 606 42.32 37.31 -2.45
C TRP A 606 41.69 38.34 -1.49
N GLU A 607 42.51 39.08 -0.72
CA GLU A 607 42.04 40.13 0.18
C GLU A 607 41.26 41.25 -0.55
N ASN A 608 41.52 41.48 -1.84
CA ASN A 608 40.77 42.46 -2.65
C ASN A 608 39.29 42.04 -2.86
N PHE A 609 38.94 40.77 -2.66
CA PHE A 609 37.54 40.29 -2.71
C PHE A 609 36.82 40.49 -1.39
N ARG A 610 37.49 40.65 -0.24
CA ARG A 610 36.88 40.78 1.07
C ARG A 610 35.80 41.87 1.11
N PRO A 611 35.97 43.08 0.52
CA PRO A 611 34.97 44.12 0.54
C PRO A 611 33.64 43.73 -0.15
N ILE A 612 33.65 42.74 -1.07
CA ILE A 612 32.43 42.20 -1.66
C ILE A 612 31.61 41.47 -0.57
N PHE A 613 32.27 40.61 0.19
CA PHE A 613 31.61 39.85 1.27
C PHE A 613 31.15 40.75 2.41
N ASP A 614 31.94 41.78 2.77
CA ASP A 614 31.55 42.77 3.76
C ASP A 614 30.29 43.56 3.34
N LYS A 615 30.17 43.90 2.04
CA LYS A 615 28.98 44.54 1.51
C LYS A 615 27.76 43.60 1.52
N ILE A 616 27.93 42.35 1.14
CA ILE A 616 26.86 41.35 1.21
C ILE A 616 26.36 41.23 2.66
N LYS A 617 27.29 41.08 3.62
CA LYS A 617 26.98 40.99 5.04
C LYS A 617 26.20 42.23 5.53
N ARG A 618 26.69 43.42 5.21
CA ARG A 618 26.03 44.68 5.58
C ARG A 618 24.61 44.80 5.00
N ILE A 619 24.41 44.41 3.73
CA ILE A 619 23.06 44.39 3.11
C ILE A 619 22.17 43.37 3.78
N CYS A 620 22.70 42.24 4.24
CA CYS A 620 21.92 41.23 4.96
C CYS A 620 21.45 41.72 6.34
N GLU A 621 22.19 42.63 6.97
CA GLU A 621 21.86 43.24 8.27
C GLU A 621 20.84 44.37 8.16
N LEU A 622 20.56 44.90 6.96
CA LEU A 622 19.51 45.89 6.68
C LEU A 622 18.11 45.23 6.69
#